data_8521221ff9f460b5241ccf18fa3bde7d
#
_entry.id   8521221ff9f460b5241ccf18fa3bde7d
#
_cell.length_a   1.000
_cell.length_b   1.000
_cell.length_c   1.000
_cell.angle_alpha   90.00
_cell.angle_beta   90.00
_cell.angle_gamma   90.00
#
_symmetry.space_group_name_H-M   'P 1'
#
loop_
_entity.id
_entity.type
_entity.pdbx_description
1 polymer ?
#
loop_
_entity_poly.entity_id
_entity_poly.type
_entity_poly.pdbx_seq_one_letter_code
_entity_poly.pdbx_strand_id
1 'polypeptide(L)'
;ELVFTASNGKEMSLHAMWNRRQCTKFNGTSYIIQKGASAVFSEEGMKQCQENIHYYQENARIIAETLKKKNIRFFGGVHSPYIWFECPDGMESWEFFDYLLNNAQVVGTPGAGFGENGKNYFRLTSFNNHENTIEAMKRFEKRF
;
A
#
# COMPACT_ATOMS: atom_id res chain seq x y z
N GLU A 1 -4.09 -0.78 35.18
CA GLU A 1 -4.35 0.59 34.70
C GLU A 1 -3.08 1.42 34.87
N LEU A 2 -2.68 2.18 33.83
CA LEU A 2 -1.53 3.09 33.92
C LEU A 2 -1.98 4.42 34.53
N VAL A 3 -1.29 4.82 35.61
CA VAL A 3 -1.56 6.07 36.31
C VAL A 3 -0.29 6.93 36.27
N PHE A 4 -0.43 8.20 36.01
CA PHE A 4 0.64 9.20 36.03
C PHE A 4 0.44 10.17 37.18
N THR A 5 1.53 10.53 37.80
CA THR A 5 1.53 11.63 38.78
C THR A 5 1.94 12.93 38.07
N ALA A 6 1.05 13.88 38.00
CA ALA A 6 1.34 15.20 37.43
C ALA A 6 2.27 16.00 38.34
N SER A 7 2.90 17.08 37.84
CA SER A 7 3.85 17.91 38.60
C SER A 7 3.25 18.56 39.88
N ASN A 8 1.92 18.66 39.93
CA ASN A 8 1.19 19.15 41.10
C ASN A 8 0.80 18.03 42.11
N GLY A 9 1.33 16.80 41.94
CA GLY A 9 1.04 15.65 42.77
C GLY A 9 -0.28 14.94 42.51
N LYS A 10 -1.06 15.36 41.52
CA LYS A 10 -2.35 14.74 41.19
C LYS A 10 -2.15 13.48 40.35
N GLU A 11 -2.74 12.39 40.79
CA GLU A 11 -2.81 11.17 39.99
C GLU A 11 -3.82 11.26 38.86
N MET A 12 -3.43 10.81 37.65
CA MET A 12 -4.24 10.85 36.46
C MET A 12 -4.18 9.51 35.71
N SER A 13 -5.33 8.92 35.45
CA SER A 13 -5.46 7.69 34.66
C SER A 13 -5.19 7.95 33.19
N LEU A 14 -4.31 7.17 32.58
CA LEU A 14 -4.06 7.23 31.13
C LEU A 14 -5.34 6.94 30.35
N HIS A 15 -6.13 5.96 30.79
CA HIS A 15 -7.41 5.62 30.16
C HIS A 15 -8.38 6.81 30.19
N ALA A 16 -8.54 7.48 31.31
CA ALA A 16 -9.42 8.64 31.44
C ALA A 16 -8.95 9.80 30.52
N MET A 17 -7.64 10.05 30.45
CA MET A 17 -7.06 11.06 29.56
C MET A 17 -7.29 10.72 28.10
N TRP A 18 -7.04 9.47 27.70
CA TRP A 18 -7.28 8.98 26.37
C TRP A 18 -8.76 9.10 25.98
N ASN A 19 -9.65 8.62 26.81
CA ASN A 19 -11.09 8.69 26.58
C ASN A 19 -11.57 10.13 26.39
N ARG A 20 -11.12 11.06 27.25
CA ARG A 20 -11.44 12.49 27.09
C ARG A 20 -10.92 13.04 25.74
N ARG A 21 -9.70 12.70 25.36
CA ARG A 21 -9.14 13.11 24.06
C ARG A 21 -9.95 12.56 22.90
N GLN A 22 -10.26 11.27 22.93
CA GLN A 22 -11.06 10.58 21.90
C GLN A 22 -12.42 11.23 21.72
N CYS A 23 -13.15 11.43 22.80
CA CYS A 23 -14.49 12.02 22.78
C CYS A 23 -14.48 13.53 22.42
N THR A 24 -13.38 14.24 22.61
CA THR A 24 -13.30 15.68 22.35
C THR A 24 -12.72 16.02 20.97
N LYS A 25 -11.78 15.23 20.48
CA LYS A 25 -11.01 15.52 19.26
C LYS A 25 -11.46 14.70 18.04
N PHE A 26 -12.01 13.51 18.25
CA PHE A 26 -12.29 12.57 17.16
C PHE A 26 -13.78 12.15 17.10
N ASN A 27 -14.39 11.76 18.21
CA ASN A 27 -15.77 11.26 18.33
C ASN A 27 -16.08 9.93 17.61
N GLY A 28 -15.15 9.41 16.82
CA GLY A 28 -15.35 8.19 16.04
C GLY A 28 -16.12 8.42 14.74
N THR A 29 -16.36 7.31 14.02
CA THR A 29 -17.09 7.29 12.76
C THR A 29 -18.60 7.41 13.01
N SER A 30 -19.33 8.13 12.15
CA SER A 30 -20.77 8.28 12.28
C SER A 30 -21.50 6.93 12.23
N TYR A 31 -22.63 6.82 12.92
CA TYR A 31 -23.41 5.58 13.00
C TYR A 31 -23.84 5.05 11.63
N ILE A 32 -24.24 5.92 10.72
CA ILE A 32 -24.66 5.55 9.36
C ILE A 32 -23.50 4.85 8.63
N ILE A 33 -22.30 5.37 8.74
CA ILE A 33 -21.09 4.76 8.12
C ILE A 33 -20.75 3.43 8.79
N GLN A 34 -20.86 3.32 10.11
CA GLN A 34 -20.67 2.05 10.82
C GLN A 34 -21.68 0.98 10.36
N LYS A 35 -22.94 1.35 10.17
CA LYS A 35 -23.98 0.47 9.63
C LYS A 35 -23.67 0.06 8.19
N GLY A 36 -23.25 0.97 7.33
CA GLY A 36 -22.82 0.65 5.98
C GLY A 36 -21.62 -0.31 5.97
N ALA A 37 -20.60 -0.03 6.78
CA ALA A 37 -19.42 -0.88 6.90
C ALA A 37 -19.78 -2.31 7.41
N SER A 38 -20.79 -2.46 8.26
CA SER A 38 -21.21 -3.78 8.74
C SER A 38 -21.75 -4.70 7.63
N ALA A 39 -22.17 -4.14 6.49
CA ALA A 39 -22.63 -4.92 5.34
C ALA A 39 -21.51 -5.81 4.73
N VAL A 40 -20.25 -5.44 4.93
CA VAL A 40 -19.08 -6.24 4.49
C VAL A 40 -19.10 -7.64 5.12
N PHE A 41 -19.65 -7.79 6.34
CA PHE A 41 -19.73 -9.06 7.06
C PHE A 41 -20.94 -9.92 6.69
N SER A 42 -21.79 -9.46 5.78
CA SER A 42 -22.81 -10.31 5.18
C SER A 42 -22.17 -11.30 4.19
N GLU A 43 -22.85 -12.40 3.88
CA GLU A 43 -22.39 -13.38 2.90
C GLU A 43 -22.09 -12.73 1.54
N GLU A 44 -22.99 -11.88 1.04
CA GLU A 44 -22.82 -11.14 -0.21
C GLU A 44 -21.66 -10.12 -0.12
N GLY A 45 -21.55 -9.37 0.99
CA GLY A 45 -20.46 -8.43 1.19
C GLY A 45 -19.09 -9.10 1.22
N MET A 46 -18.95 -10.21 1.91
CA MET A 46 -17.73 -11.01 1.93
C MET A 46 -17.37 -11.56 0.56
N LYS A 47 -18.36 -12.04 -0.21
CA LYS A 47 -18.15 -12.51 -1.58
C LYS A 47 -17.60 -11.40 -2.47
N GLN A 48 -18.23 -10.22 -2.47
CA GLN A 48 -17.78 -9.07 -3.26
C GLN A 48 -16.36 -8.62 -2.86
N CYS A 49 -16.04 -8.61 -1.57
CA CYS A 49 -14.70 -8.31 -1.10
C CYS A 49 -13.66 -9.32 -1.62
N GLN A 50 -13.98 -10.62 -1.59
CA GLN A 50 -13.11 -11.66 -2.09
C GLN A 50 -12.89 -11.57 -3.62
N GLU A 51 -13.92 -11.26 -4.39
CA GLU A 51 -13.82 -11.02 -5.82
C GLU A 51 -12.89 -9.86 -6.14
N ASN A 52 -13.00 -8.74 -5.41
CA ASN A 52 -12.10 -7.59 -5.55
C ASN A 52 -10.65 -7.94 -5.17
N ILE A 53 -10.45 -8.67 -4.07
CA ILE A 53 -9.12 -9.13 -3.66
C ILE A 53 -8.51 -10.02 -4.75
N HIS A 54 -9.26 -10.96 -5.27
CA HIS A 54 -8.82 -11.85 -6.35
C HIS A 54 -8.41 -11.09 -7.60
N TYR A 55 -9.21 -10.09 -7.99
CA TYR A 55 -8.88 -9.22 -9.13
C TYR A 55 -7.52 -8.55 -8.98
N TYR A 56 -7.24 -7.97 -7.80
CA TYR A 56 -5.96 -7.31 -7.55
C TYR A 56 -4.80 -8.29 -7.36
N GLN A 57 -5.06 -9.48 -6.84
CA GLN A 57 -4.05 -10.54 -6.77
C GLN A 57 -3.60 -10.99 -8.17
N GLU A 58 -4.52 -11.07 -9.13
CA GLU A 58 -4.19 -11.39 -10.52
C GLU A 58 -3.30 -10.31 -11.15
N ASN A 59 -3.60 -9.02 -10.94
CA ASN A 59 -2.73 -7.93 -11.36
C ASN A 59 -1.33 -8.02 -10.70
N ALA A 60 -1.28 -8.31 -9.41
CA ALA A 60 -0.01 -8.49 -8.71
C ALA A 60 0.81 -9.65 -9.28
N ARG A 61 0.16 -10.77 -9.65
CA ARG A 61 0.79 -11.91 -10.31
C ARG A 61 1.41 -11.52 -11.66
N ILE A 62 0.69 -10.76 -12.50
CA ILE A 62 1.19 -10.27 -13.78
C ILE A 62 2.46 -9.43 -13.60
N ILE A 63 2.47 -8.52 -12.63
CA ILE A 63 3.64 -7.69 -12.30
C ILE A 63 4.80 -8.57 -11.82
N ALA A 64 4.55 -9.46 -10.87
CA ALA A 64 5.55 -10.33 -10.29
C ALA A 64 6.20 -11.27 -11.33
N GLU A 65 5.41 -11.83 -12.25
CA GLU A 65 5.92 -12.67 -13.33
C GLU A 65 6.82 -11.90 -14.29
N THR A 66 6.47 -10.66 -14.59
CA THR A 66 7.32 -9.78 -15.43
C THR A 66 8.66 -9.51 -14.76
N LEU A 67 8.65 -9.16 -13.46
CA LEU A 67 9.90 -8.94 -12.70
C LEU A 67 10.75 -10.20 -12.62
N LYS A 68 10.14 -11.38 -12.42
CA LYS A 68 10.84 -12.68 -12.45
C LYS A 68 11.51 -12.97 -13.79
N LYS A 69 10.80 -12.74 -14.90
CA LYS A 69 11.37 -12.92 -16.26
C LYS A 69 12.60 -12.05 -16.49
N LYS A 70 12.64 -10.87 -15.87
CA LYS A 70 13.75 -9.93 -15.98
C LYS A 70 14.83 -10.12 -14.91
N ASN A 71 14.73 -11.16 -14.08
CA ASN A 71 15.62 -11.42 -12.95
C ASN A 71 15.73 -10.26 -11.96
N ILE A 72 14.69 -9.45 -11.83
CA ILE A 72 14.62 -8.34 -10.88
C ILE A 72 14.15 -8.89 -9.53
N ARG A 73 14.92 -8.61 -8.49
CA ARG A 73 14.57 -8.99 -7.12
C ARG A 73 13.41 -8.15 -6.61
N PHE A 74 12.38 -8.79 -6.05
CA PHE A 74 11.20 -8.11 -5.53
C PHE A 74 10.63 -8.78 -4.29
N PHE A 75 9.77 -8.04 -3.60
CA PHE A 75 9.03 -8.44 -2.40
C PHE A 75 7.56 -8.03 -2.52
N GLY A 76 6.66 -8.75 -1.85
CA GLY A 76 5.22 -8.49 -1.88
C GLY A 76 4.50 -9.14 -3.06
N GLY A 77 3.30 -8.68 -3.36
CA GLY A 77 2.49 -9.17 -4.49
C GLY A 77 1.73 -10.48 -4.23
N VAL A 78 1.78 -11.05 -3.01
CA VAL A 78 1.00 -12.25 -2.63
C VAL A 78 -0.12 -11.86 -1.66
N HIS A 79 0.23 -11.26 -0.54
CA HIS A 79 -0.71 -10.84 0.52
C HIS A 79 -0.84 -9.32 0.61
N SER A 80 -0.16 -8.60 -0.28
CA SER A 80 -0.17 -7.15 -0.38
C SER A 80 -0.40 -6.73 -1.84
N PRO A 81 -1.17 -5.66 -2.09
CA PRO A 81 -1.33 -5.10 -3.42
C PRO A 81 -0.10 -4.32 -3.90
N TYR A 82 0.93 -4.22 -3.07
CA TYR A 82 2.16 -3.53 -3.38
C TYR A 82 3.28 -4.51 -3.70
N ILE A 83 4.03 -4.19 -4.75
CA ILE A 83 5.22 -4.90 -5.17
C ILE A 83 6.40 -3.94 -5.03
N TRP A 84 7.36 -4.32 -4.20
CA TRP A 84 8.56 -3.57 -3.90
C TRP A 84 9.75 -4.27 -4.55
N PHE A 85 10.51 -3.59 -5.41
CA PHE A 85 11.58 -4.22 -6.16
C PHE A 85 12.82 -3.33 -6.26
N GLU A 86 13.97 -3.94 -6.48
CA GLU A 86 15.24 -3.26 -6.69
C GLU A 86 15.23 -2.57 -8.07
N CYS A 87 15.65 -1.31 -8.11
CA CYS A 87 15.78 -0.61 -9.38
C CYS A 87 16.82 -1.32 -10.27
N PRO A 88 16.48 -1.60 -11.55
CA PRO A 88 17.42 -2.21 -12.48
C PRO A 88 18.67 -1.37 -12.71
N ASP A 89 19.76 -2.02 -13.14
CA ASP A 89 21.03 -1.41 -13.58
C ASP A 89 21.68 -0.49 -12.52
N GLY A 90 21.33 -0.66 -11.24
CA GLY A 90 21.89 0.13 -10.14
C GLY A 90 21.39 1.57 -10.08
N MET A 91 20.33 1.90 -10.80
CA MET A 91 19.72 3.24 -10.77
C MET A 91 19.17 3.58 -9.37
N GLU A 92 19.24 4.86 -9.03
CA GLU A 92 18.48 5.38 -7.90
C GLU A 92 16.99 5.51 -8.26
N SER A 93 16.13 5.49 -7.25
CA SER A 93 14.68 5.40 -7.45
C SER A 93 14.06 6.58 -8.21
N TRP A 94 14.62 7.79 -8.10
CA TRP A 94 14.17 8.95 -8.88
C TRP A 94 14.66 8.90 -10.32
N GLU A 95 15.89 8.48 -10.55
CA GLU A 95 16.42 8.23 -11.88
C GLU A 95 15.60 7.16 -12.61
N PHE A 96 15.29 6.07 -11.90
CA PHE A 96 14.43 5.02 -12.43
C PHE A 96 13.00 5.50 -12.72
N PHE A 97 12.45 6.39 -11.88
CA PHE A 97 11.16 7.01 -12.12
C PHE A 97 11.13 7.77 -13.45
N ASP A 98 12.11 8.64 -13.67
CA ASP A 98 12.22 9.41 -14.91
C ASP A 98 12.45 8.50 -16.13
N TYR A 99 13.29 7.48 -15.97
CA TYR A 99 13.51 6.49 -17.02
C TYR A 99 12.23 5.75 -17.39
N LEU A 100 11.50 5.25 -16.41
CA LEU A 100 10.26 4.49 -16.60
C LEU A 100 9.16 5.34 -17.23
N LEU A 101 9.01 6.57 -16.75
CA LEU A 101 8.04 7.53 -17.30
C LEU A 101 8.32 7.85 -18.76
N ASN A 102 9.56 8.22 -19.08
CA ASN A 102 9.93 8.67 -20.43
C ASN A 102 9.98 7.53 -21.44
N ASN A 103 10.40 6.33 -21.05
CA ASN A 103 10.63 5.23 -21.97
C ASN A 103 9.50 4.21 -22.04
N ALA A 104 8.75 4.03 -20.96
CA ALA A 104 7.65 3.05 -20.88
C ALA A 104 6.28 3.69 -20.64
N GLN A 105 6.23 4.99 -20.29
CA GLN A 105 5.00 5.69 -19.91
C GLN A 105 4.25 4.98 -18.77
N VAL A 106 5.02 4.48 -17.82
CA VAL A 106 4.52 3.83 -16.61
C VAL A 106 4.93 4.66 -15.41
N VAL A 107 4.01 4.84 -14.49
CA VAL A 107 4.23 5.60 -13.25
C VAL A 107 4.16 4.65 -12.05
N GLY A 108 5.11 4.75 -11.17
CA GLY A 108 5.14 4.07 -9.88
C GLY A 108 5.65 4.99 -8.79
N THR A 109 6.05 4.45 -7.66
CA THR A 109 6.49 5.24 -6.52
C THR A 109 7.98 5.02 -6.24
N PRO A 110 8.82 6.08 -6.32
CA PRO A 110 10.21 5.99 -5.93
C PRO A 110 10.36 5.58 -4.46
N GLY A 111 11.24 4.63 -4.20
CA GLY A 111 11.45 4.12 -2.84
C GLY A 111 12.07 5.12 -1.89
N ALA A 112 12.84 6.11 -2.38
CA ALA A 112 13.35 7.22 -1.58
C ALA A 112 12.25 7.99 -0.83
N GLY A 113 11.02 8.01 -1.35
CA GLY A 113 9.86 8.59 -0.66
C GLY A 113 9.48 7.90 0.65
N PHE A 114 10.01 6.70 0.91
CA PHE A 114 9.80 5.92 2.15
C PHE A 114 10.99 5.96 3.10
N GLY A 115 12.02 6.73 2.79
CA GLY A 115 13.24 6.90 3.58
C GLY A 115 14.50 6.42 2.86
N GLU A 116 15.65 6.68 3.47
CA GLU A 116 16.98 6.44 2.87
C GLU A 116 17.20 4.99 2.42
N ASN A 117 16.70 4.01 3.17
CA ASN A 117 16.81 2.60 2.82
C ASN A 117 16.02 2.22 1.56
N GLY A 118 15.11 3.08 1.10
CA GLY A 118 14.34 2.91 -0.13
C GLY A 118 15.01 3.46 -1.39
N LYS A 119 16.18 4.10 -1.27
CA LYS A 119 16.82 4.86 -2.34
C LYS A 119 17.01 4.09 -3.65
N ASN A 120 17.31 2.79 -3.57
CA ASN A 120 17.53 1.92 -4.72
C ASN A 120 16.35 0.99 -5.01
N TYR A 121 15.17 1.31 -4.50
CA TYR A 121 13.96 0.52 -4.66
C TYR A 121 12.84 1.31 -5.32
N PHE A 122 11.90 0.57 -5.89
CA PHE A 122 10.72 1.15 -6.52
C PHE A 122 9.47 0.35 -6.14
N ARG A 123 8.33 1.03 -6.07
CA ARG A 123 7.06 0.39 -5.73
C ARG A 123 6.07 0.50 -6.87
N LEU A 124 5.54 -0.64 -7.29
CA LEU A 124 4.33 -0.73 -8.10
C LEU A 124 3.14 -1.16 -7.24
N THR A 125 1.96 -0.89 -7.74
CA THR A 125 0.70 -1.31 -7.13
C THR A 125 -0.15 -2.10 -8.11
N SER A 126 -0.91 -3.07 -7.59
CA SER A 126 -1.87 -3.85 -8.37
C SER A 126 -3.25 -3.18 -8.52
N PHE A 127 -3.44 -1.99 -7.96
CA PHE A 127 -4.70 -1.24 -8.02
C PHE A 127 -4.89 -0.57 -9.38
N ASN A 128 -5.19 -1.37 -10.41
CA ASN A 128 -5.54 -0.90 -11.76
C ASN A 128 -6.45 -1.94 -12.41
N ASN A 129 -6.96 -1.66 -13.61
CA ASN A 129 -7.62 -2.68 -14.41
C ASN A 129 -6.61 -3.65 -15.06
N HIS A 130 -7.08 -4.83 -15.48
CA HIS A 130 -6.22 -5.86 -16.06
C HIS A 130 -5.54 -5.40 -17.35
N GLU A 131 -6.28 -4.75 -18.24
CA GLU A 131 -5.77 -4.30 -19.54
C GLU A 131 -4.60 -3.35 -19.36
N ASN A 132 -4.75 -2.34 -18.51
CA ASN A 132 -3.69 -1.37 -18.25
C ASN A 132 -2.48 -2.02 -17.55
N THR A 133 -2.71 -2.97 -16.64
CA THR A 133 -1.64 -3.70 -15.97
C THR A 133 -0.84 -4.53 -16.96
N ILE A 134 -1.51 -5.28 -17.83
CA ILE A 134 -0.87 -6.07 -18.90
C ILE A 134 -0.08 -5.18 -19.85
N GLU A 135 -0.69 -4.07 -20.28
CA GLU A 135 -0.03 -3.14 -21.20
C GLU A 135 1.19 -2.47 -20.56
N ALA A 136 1.08 -2.02 -19.30
CA ALA A 136 2.20 -1.45 -18.55
C ALA A 136 3.37 -2.45 -18.45
N MET A 137 3.07 -3.71 -18.13
CA MET A 137 4.10 -4.74 -18.00
C MET A 137 4.70 -5.15 -19.35
N LYS A 138 3.95 -5.13 -20.44
CA LYS A 138 4.50 -5.29 -21.80
C LYS A 138 5.48 -4.16 -22.17
N ARG A 139 5.16 -2.92 -21.81
CA ARG A 139 6.05 -1.78 -22.05
C ARG A 139 7.31 -1.87 -21.20
N PHE A 140 7.14 -2.24 -19.93
CA PHE A 140 8.26 -2.50 -19.02
C PHE A 140 9.19 -3.59 -19.59
N GLU A 141 8.63 -4.73 -19.98
CA GLU A 141 9.39 -5.88 -20.50
C GLU A 141 10.22 -5.56 -21.75
N LYS A 142 9.79 -4.61 -22.58
CA LYS A 142 10.52 -4.16 -23.77
C LYS A 142 11.73 -3.27 -23.46
N ARG A 143 11.83 -2.75 -22.26
CA ARG A 143 12.89 -1.78 -21.87
C ARG A 143 13.98 -2.38 -20.99
N PHE A 144 13.68 -3.50 -20.39
CA PHE A 144 14.56 -4.31 -19.56
C PHE A 144 14.58 -5.75 -20.08
#